data_56cdfcc34bb5efe6769243b948f9e078
#
_entry.id   56cdfcc34bb5efe6769243b948f9e078
#
_cell.length_a   1.000
_cell.length_b   1.000
_cell.length_c   1.000
_cell.angle_alpha   90.00
_cell.angle_beta   90.00
_cell.angle_gamma   90.00
#
_symmetry.space_group_name_H-M   'P 1'
#
loop_
_entity.id
_entity.type
_entity.pdbx_description
1 polymer ?
#
loop_
_entity_poly.entity_id
_entity_poly.type
_entity_poly.pdbx_seq_one_letter_code
_entity_poly.pdbx_strand_id
1 'polypeptide(L)'
;EVIYTEPEAMFGNFSDYAAPDYQDFFDQLREIDPASSLLENPVILYETARGCWWGEKHHCTFCGLNASTMKFRSKPMDQVHTDLAELSQKHDSFRFRLVDNILEMKYIDGVFGDLADKNFDLQFFIEVKSNLTKKQIKTH
;
A
#
# COMPACT_ATOMS: atom_id res chain seq x y z
N GLU A 1 -11.96 -9.76 -34.68
CA GLU A 1 -13.04 -9.96 -33.67
C GLU A 1 -12.46 -9.64 -32.31
N VAL A 2 -13.10 -8.75 -31.54
CA VAL A 2 -12.68 -8.43 -30.15
C VAL A 2 -13.53 -9.31 -29.23
N ILE A 3 -12.87 -10.15 -28.44
CA ILE A 3 -13.52 -11.01 -27.46
C ILE A 3 -13.48 -10.32 -26.10
N TYR A 4 -14.62 -10.07 -25.50
CA TYR A 4 -14.75 -9.60 -24.13
C TYR A 4 -14.96 -10.79 -23.22
N THR A 5 -14.12 -10.94 -22.21
CA THR A 5 -14.34 -11.90 -21.14
C THR A 5 -15.28 -11.30 -20.08
N GLU A 6 -16.07 -12.13 -19.42
CA GLU A 6 -16.85 -11.69 -18.27
C GLU A 6 -15.93 -11.16 -17.16
N PRO A 7 -16.35 -10.11 -16.45
CA PRO A 7 -15.60 -9.63 -15.30
C PRO A 7 -15.47 -10.73 -14.25
N GLU A 8 -14.26 -10.92 -13.76
CA GLU A 8 -14.02 -11.88 -12.68
C GLU A 8 -14.67 -11.41 -11.38
N ALA A 9 -15.17 -12.36 -10.58
CA ALA A 9 -15.74 -12.06 -9.28
C ALA A 9 -14.67 -11.41 -8.37
N MET A 10 -15.07 -10.35 -7.66
CA MET A 10 -14.16 -9.74 -6.69
C MET A 10 -13.79 -10.71 -5.57
N PHE A 11 -12.50 -10.79 -5.24
CA PHE A 11 -12.06 -11.50 -4.05
C PHE A 11 -12.82 -11.03 -2.81
N GLY A 12 -13.40 -11.96 -2.07
CA GLY A 12 -14.21 -11.65 -0.88
C GLY A 12 -13.38 -11.10 0.27
N ASN A 13 -12.18 -11.62 0.43
CA ASN A 13 -11.28 -11.29 1.54
C ASN A 13 -9.97 -10.68 0.99
N PHE A 14 -9.64 -9.46 1.43
CA PHE A 14 -8.43 -8.77 0.99
C PHE A 14 -7.14 -9.36 1.60
N SER A 15 -7.26 -10.12 2.68
CA SER A 15 -6.16 -10.89 3.26
C SER A 15 -5.62 -12.01 2.36
N ASP A 16 -6.41 -12.45 1.37
CA ASP A 16 -5.97 -13.50 0.44
C ASP A 16 -4.98 -12.99 -0.62
N TYR A 17 -4.79 -11.65 -0.69
CA TYR A 17 -3.78 -11.06 -1.57
C TYR A 17 -2.39 -11.19 -0.95
N ALA A 18 -1.51 -11.90 -1.64
CA ALA A 18 -0.10 -12.00 -1.26
C ALA A 18 0.61 -10.65 -1.31
N ALA A 19 1.70 -10.52 -0.55
CA ALA A 19 2.64 -9.42 -0.73
C ALA A 19 3.26 -9.50 -2.15
N PRO A 20 3.57 -8.34 -2.78
CA PRO A 20 4.21 -8.34 -4.09
C PRO A 20 5.62 -8.90 -4.01
N ASP A 21 6.07 -9.55 -5.09
CA ASP A 21 7.44 -9.98 -5.25
C ASP A 21 8.14 -9.13 -6.33
N TYR A 22 9.18 -8.40 -5.94
CA TYR A 22 9.96 -7.54 -6.83
C TYR A 22 11.32 -8.12 -7.21
N GLN A 23 11.58 -9.40 -6.89
CA GLN A 23 12.89 -10.00 -7.13
C GLN A 23 13.29 -9.91 -8.61
N ASP A 24 12.41 -10.37 -9.50
CA ASP A 24 12.66 -10.35 -10.94
C ASP A 24 12.90 -8.94 -11.50
N PHE A 25 12.17 -7.94 -10.96
CA PHE A 25 12.37 -6.54 -11.35
C PHE A 25 13.78 -6.06 -11.00
N PHE A 26 14.22 -6.30 -9.77
CA PHE A 26 15.54 -5.86 -9.33
C PHE A 26 16.66 -6.65 -10.00
N ASP A 27 16.46 -7.92 -10.30
CA ASP A 27 17.45 -8.73 -11.03
C ASP A 27 17.61 -8.23 -12.46
N GLN A 28 16.53 -7.98 -13.19
CA GLN A 28 16.58 -7.37 -14.50
C GLN A 28 17.18 -5.96 -14.48
N LEU A 29 16.85 -5.15 -13.48
CA LEU A 29 17.41 -3.81 -13.36
C LEU A 29 18.93 -3.84 -13.17
N ARG A 30 19.46 -4.78 -12.38
CA ARG A 30 20.92 -4.97 -12.21
C ARG A 30 21.62 -5.34 -13.51
N GLU A 31 20.96 -6.10 -14.38
CA GLU A 31 21.50 -6.48 -15.69
C GLU A 31 21.49 -5.33 -16.69
N ILE A 32 20.42 -4.52 -16.72
CA ILE A 32 20.20 -3.47 -17.71
C ILE A 32 20.90 -2.16 -17.31
N ASP A 33 20.77 -1.78 -16.04
CA ASP A 33 21.31 -0.52 -15.49
C ASP A 33 21.86 -0.72 -14.06
N PRO A 34 23.04 -1.34 -13.92
CA PRO A 34 23.63 -1.61 -12.61
C PRO A 34 23.97 -0.36 -11.80
N ALA A 35 23.99 0.82 -12.41
CA ALA A 35 24.22 2.11 -11.75
C ALA A 35 22.91 2.83 -11.41
N SER A 36 21.76 2.19 -11.56
CA SER A 36 20.46 2.79 -11.28
C SER A 36 20.33 3.20 -9.81
N SER A 37 19.92 4.43 -9.56
CA SER A 37 19.62 4.93 -8.21
C SER A 37 18.50 4.15 -7.51
N LEU A 38 17.67 3.43 -8.27
CA LEU A 38 16.64 2.53 -7.72
C LEU A 38 17.23 1.31 -7.02
N LEU A 39 18.47 0.93 -7.35
CA LEU A 39 19.19 -0.16 -6.67
C LEU A 39 19.82 0.30 -5.35
N GLU A 40 20.24 1.57 -5.27
CA GLU A 40 20.85 2.13 -4.05
C GLU A 40 19.82 2.43 -2.96
N ASN A 41 18.65 2.92 -3.35
CA ASN A 41 17.58 3.34 -2.45
C ASN A 41 16.22 2.91 -2.99
N PRO A 42 15.92 1.61 -3.00
CA PRO A 42 14.67 1.12 -3.52
C PRO A 42 13.48 1.67 -2.73
N VAL A 43 12.41 1.98 -3.44
CA VAL A 43 11.10 2.32 -2.85
C VAL A 43 10.14 1.19 -3.21
N ILE A 44 9.66 0.49 -2.21
CA ILE A 44 8.77 -0.65 -2.40
C ILE A 44 7.32 -0.15 -2.48
N LEU A 45 6.63 -0.51 -3.56
CA LEU A 45 5.20 -0.27 -3.69
C LEU A 45 4.45 -1.36 -2.94
N TYR A 46 3.48 -0.98 -2.12
CA TYR A 46 2.72 -1.95 -1.35
C TYR A 46 1.26 -1.52 -1.21
N GLU A 47 0.33 -2.44 -1.44
CA GLU A 47 -1.10 -2.20 -1.29
C GLU A 47 -1.61 -2.81 0.00
N THR A 48 -2.08 -1.97 0.92
CA THR A 48 -2.66 -2.39 2.19
C THR A 48 -4.18 -2.37 2.17
N ALA A 49 -4.76 -1.55 1.29
CA ALA A 49 -6.19 -1.40 1.16
C ALA A 49 -6.60 -1.05 -0.28
N ARG A 50 -7.78 -1.45 -0.69
CA ARG A 50 -8.36 -1.14 -2.00
C ARG A 50 -9.77 -0.59 -1.86
N GLY A 51 -10.13 0.33 -2.75
CA GLY A 51 -11.37 1.08 -2.67
C GLY A 51 -11.22 2.35 -1.85
N CYS A 52 -12.33 2.97 -1.46
CA CYS A 52 -12.29 4.21 -0.69
C CYS A 52 -13.44 4.25 0.31
N TRP A 53 -13.12 4.15 1.61
CA TRP A 53 -14.13 4.17 2.68
C TRP A 53 -14.90 5.51 2.76
N TRP A 54 -14.30 6.59 2.27
CA TRP A 54 -15.00 7.86 2.13
C TRP A 54 -15.92 7.84 0.92
N GLY A 55 -15.42 7.32 -0.21
CA GLY A 55 -16.15 7.21 -1.46
C GLY A 55 -17.39 6.33 -1.40
N GLU A 56 -17.38 5.30 -0.55
CA GLU A 56 -18.57 4.46 -0.30
C GLU A 56 -19.75 5.26 0.26
N LYS A 57 -19.46 6.32 1.00
CA LYS A 57 -20.48 7.17 1.66
C LYS A 57 -20.71 8.50 0.94
N HIS A 58 -19.64 9.08 0.43
CA HIS A 58 -19.60 10.45 -0.10
C HIS A 58 -18.64 10.50 -1.28
N HIS A 59 -19.10 10.10 -2.46
CA HIS A 59 -18.27 10.12 -3.66
C HIS A 59 -17.80 11.55 -3.97
N CYS A 60 -16.48 11.73 -4.10
CA CYS A 60 -15.92 13.02 -4.50
C CYS A 60 -16.24 13.32 -5.96
N THR A 61 -16.76 14.50 -6.25
CA THR A 61 -17.26 14.89 -7.59
C THR A 61 -16.18 14.89 -8.67
N PHE A 62 -14.91 15.00 -8.30
CA PHE A 62 -13.76 15.03 -9.22
C PHE A 62 -13.03 13.68 -9.32
N CYS A 63 -13.41 12.69 -8.49
CA CYS A 63 -12.67 11.43 -8.39
C CYS A 63 -13.04 10.47 -9.52
N GLY A 64 -12.06 10.10 -10.35
CA GLY A 64 -12.18 9.07 -11.38
C GLY A 64 -11.66 7.69 -10.95
N LEU A 65 -11.19 7.54 -9.70
CA LEU A 65 -10.70 6.27 -9.19
C LEU A 65 -11.86 5.32 -8.86
N ASN A 66 -11.59 4.03 -8.92
CA ASN A 66 -12.55 2.97 -8.57
C ASN A 66 -13.87 3.04 -9.36
N ALA A 67 -13.79 3.32 -10.67
CA ALA A 67 -14.96 3.48 -11.54
C ALA A 67 -15.97 2.31 -11.49
N SER A 68 -15.50 1.09 -11.23
CA SER A 68 -16.34 -0.12 -11.15
C SER A 68 -16.89 -0.38 -9.74
N THR A 69 -16.16 0.00 -8.69
CA THR A 69 -16.59 -0.19 -7.29
C THR A 69 -15.77 0.65 -6.32
N MET A 70 -16.46 1.26 -5.37
CA MET A 70 -15.85 1.99 -4.24
C MET A 70 -15.66 1.10 -3.01
N LYS A 71 -16.10 -0.17 -3.06
CA LYS A 71 -16.06 -1.05 -1.90
C LYS A 71 -14.68 -1.09 -1.26
N PHE A 72 -14.60 -0.60 -0.03
CA PHE A 72 -13.36 -0.53 0.72
C PHE A 72 -13.06 -1.85 1.42
N ARG A 73 -11.83 -2.30 1.28
CA ARG A 73 -11.30 -3.51 1.92
C ARG A 73 -9.85 -3.24 2.31
N SER A 74 -9.46 -3.71 3.48
CA SER A 74 -8.10 -3.56 3.98
C SER A 74 -7.56 -4.87 4.53
N LYS A 75 -6.24 -5.06 4.47
CA LYS A 75 -5.56 -6.20 5.09
C LYS A 75 -5.69 -6.12 6.62
N PRO A 76 -5.67 -7.26 7.31
CA PRO A 76 -5.45 -7.29 8.77
C PRO A 76 -4.12 -6.62 9.15
N MET A 77 -4.07 -5.97 10.32
CA MET A 77 -2.87 -5.24 10.76
C MET A 77 -1.66 -6.15 10.95
N ASP A 78 -1.87 -7.35 11.47
CA ASP A 78 -0.83 -8.37 11.63
C ASP A 78 -0.22 -8.79 10.29
N GLN A 79 -1.05 -8.95 9.26
CA GLN A 79 -0.58 -9.22 7.91
C GLN A 79 0.24 -8.04 7.36
N VAL A 80 -0.21 -6.80 7.56
CA VAL A 80 0.55 -5.62 7.11
C VAL A 80 1.91 -5.58 7.79
N HIS A 81 2.00 -5.85 9.09
CA HIS A 81 3.28 -5.93 9.80
C HIS A 81 4.20 -7.02 9.23
N THR A 82 3.66 -8.20 8.97
CA THR A 82 4.42 -9.32 8.39
C THR A 82 4.91 -8.98 6.99
N ASP A 83 4.01 -8.51 6.12
CA ASP A 83 4.35 -8.13 4.74
C ASP A 83 5.43 -7.03 4.69
N LEU A 84 5.33 -6.00 5.54
CA LEU A 84 6.33 -4.93 5.62
C LEU A 84 7.69 -5.44 6.07
N ALA A 85 7.74 -6.34 7.07
CA ALA A 85 8.98 -6.93 7.55
C ALA A 85 9.63 -7.81 6.46
N GLU A 86 8.85 -8.65 5.80
CA GLU A 86 9.34 -9.54 4.73
C GLU A 86 9.84 -8.75 3.52
N LEU A 87 9.08 -7.75 3.07
CA LEU A 87 9.45 -6.89 1.94
C LEU A 87 10.72 -6.08 2.26
N SER A 88 10.80 -5.52 3.48
CA SER A 88 11.97 -4.78 3.94
C SER A 88 13.22 -5.65 3.93
N GLN A 89 13.13 -6.86 4.49
CA GLN A 89 14.24 -7.80 4.57
C GLN A 89 14.63 -8.32 3.18
N LYS A 90 13.66 -8.67 2.34
CA LYS A 90 13.90 -9.25 1.02
C LYS A 90 14.57 -8.27 0.06
N HIS A 91 14.19 -7.00 0.11
CA HIS A 91 14.65 -5.98 -0.84
C HIS A 91 15.60 -4.95 -0.24
N ASP A 92 16.03 -5.16 1.00
CA ASP A 92 16.91 -4.24 1.75
C ASP A 92 16.43 -2.78 1.65
N SER A 93 15.14 -2.58 1.90
CA SER A 93 14.50 -1.27 1.78
C SER A 93 13.71 -0.92 3.02
N PHE A 94 13.89 0.33 3.47
CA PHE A 94 13.12 0.95 4.54
C PHE A 94 12.12 2.00 4.03
N ARG A 95 11.90 2.05 2.71
CA ARG A 95 11.07 3.06 2.06
C ARG A 95 9.91 2.41 1.33
N PHE A 96 8.71 2.76 1.74
CA PHE A 96 7.47 2.23 1.17
C PHE A 96 6.60 3.35 0.58
N ARG A 97 5.99 3.06 -0.54
CA ARG A 97 4.88 3.84 -1.06
C ARG A 97 3.63 2.98 -1.01
N LEU A 98 2.71 3.31 -0.10
CA LEU A 98 1.40 2.68 -0.11
C LEU A 98 0.63 3.18 -1.33
N VAL A 99 0.13 2.24 -2.13
CA VAL A 99 -0.61 2.56 -3.37
C VAL A 99 -2.12 2.55 -3.15
N ASP A 100 -2.52 2.65 -1.90
CA ASP A 100 -3.92 2.73 -1.48
C ASP A 100 -4.54 4.06 -1.94
N ASN A 101 -5.79 4.04 -2.34
CA ASN A 101 -6.52 5.28 -2.68
C ASN A 101 -6.82 6.15 -1.46
N ILE A 102 -6.80 5.58 -0.28
CA ILE A 102 -6.99 6.25 1.01
C ILE A 102 -6.52 5.32 2.12
N LEU A 103 -5.78 5.87 3.08
CA LEU A 103 -5.30 5.13 4.23
C LEU A 103 -6.45 4.56 5.08
N GLU A 104 -6.35 3.31 5.48
CA GLU A 104 -7.18 2.73 6.53
C GLU A 104 -6.85 3.41 7.88
N MET A 105 -7.83 4.06 8.47
CA MET A 105 -7.62 4.92 9.66
C MET A 105 -7.10 4.16 10.89
N LYS A 106 -7.44 2.87 11.02
CA LYS A 106 -6.94 2.05 12.14
C LYS A 106 -5.44 1.80 12.07
N TYR A 107 -4.80 1.95 10.90
CA TYR A 107 -3.36 1.76 10.76
C TYR A 107 -2.55 2.89 11.41
N ILE A 108 -3.14 4.08 11.60
CA ILE A 108 -2.44 5.20 12.22
C ILE A 108 -1.91 4.80 13.61
N ASP A 109 -2.79 4.31 14.47
CA ASP A 109 -2.39 3.90 15.81
C ASP A 109 -1.87 2.45 15.85
N GLY A 110 -2.46 1.53 15.07
CA GLY A 110 -2.17 0.10 15.14
C GLY A 110 -0.93 -0.33 14.35
N VAL A 111 -0.70 0.18 13.14
CA VAL A 111 0.47 -0.22 12.33
C VAL A 111 1.61 0.78 12.54
N PHE A 112 1.38 2.05 12.20
CA PHE A 112 2.45 3.05 12.28
C PHE A 112 2.82 3.41 13.71
N GLY A 113 1.85 3.44 14.64
CA GLY A 113 2.12 3.60 16.06
C GLY A 113 3.01 2.49 16.61
N ASP A 114 2.68 1.24 16.33
CA ASP A 114 3.48 0.08 16.75
C ASP A 114 4.89 0.08 16.16
N LEU A 115 5.05 0.50 14.90
CA LEU A 115 6.36 0.61 14.25
C LEU A 115 7.20 1.72 14.89
N ALA A 116 6.59 2.88 15.18
CA ALA A 116 7.25 3.99 15.86
C ALA A 116 7.69 3.62 17.28
N ASP A 117 6.84 2.94 18.04
CA ASP A 117 7.15 2.48 19.41
C ASP A 117 8.33 1.49 19.43
N LYS A 118 8.49 0.70 18.36
CA LYS A 118 9.60 -0.24 18.19
C LYS A 118 10.86 0.40 17.58
N ASN A 119 10.85 1.70 17.31
CA ASN A 119 11.91 2.47 16.67
C ASN A 119 12.37 1.89 15.32
N PHE A 120 11.45 1.39 14.51
CA PHE A 120 11.74 1.06 13.13
C PHE A 120 11.90 2.33 12.30
N ASP A 121 13.03 2.46 11.61
CA ASP A 121 13.31 3.59 10.72
C ASP A 121 12.71 3.35 9.32
N LEU A 122 11.39 3.28 9.26
CA LEU A 122 10.65 3.10 8.02
C LEU A 122 10.09 4.44 7.53
N GLN A 123 10.21 4.69 6.24
CA GLN A 123 9.65 5.86 5.58
C GLN A 123 8.45 5.45 4.72
N PHE A 124 7.33 6.15 4.90
CA PHE A 124 6.10 5.88 4.16
C PHE A 124 5.65 7.09 3.36
N PHE A 125 5.29 6.86 2.09
CA PHE A 125 4.38 7.74 1.37
C PHE A 125 2.98 7.16 1.48
N ILE A 126 2.02 7.96 1.94
CA ILE A 126 0.63 7.54 2.15
C ILE A 126 -0.35 8.59 1.62
N GLU A 127 -1.48 8.15 1.10
CA GLU A 127 -2.57 9.03 0.73
C GLU A 127 -3.64 9.05 1.81
N VAL A 128 -3.96 10.24 2.29
CA VAL A 128 -4.87 10.44 3.42
C VAL A 128 -5.96 11.44 3.09
N LYS A 129 -7.08 11.32 3.78
CA LYS A 129 -8.11 12.37 3.73
C LYS A 129 -7.61 13.63 4.45
N SER A 130 -7.87 14.80 3.89
CA SER A 130 -7.36 16.10 4.37
C SER A 130 -7.85 16.54 5.77
N ASN A 131 -8.73 15.79 6.40
CA ASN A 131 -9.32 16.13 7.71
C ASN A 131 -8.66 15.41 8.90
N LEU A 132 -7.41 15.02 8.77
CA LEU A 132 -6.65 14.45 9.89
C LEU A 132 -6.57 15.45 11.06
N THR A 133 -6.69 14.94 12.27
CA THR A 133 -6.49 15.73 13.48
C THR A 133 -4.99 15.98 13.72
N LYS A 134 -4.68 17.04 14.49
CA LYS A 134 -3.28 17.31 14.87
C LYS A 134 -2.63 16.14 15.62
N LYS A 135 -3.40 15.38 16.40
CA LYS A 135 -2.91 14.17 17.06
C LYS A 135 -2.48 13.14 16.04
N GLN A 136 -3.33 12.81 15.08
CA GLN A 136 -3.04 11.84 14.02
C GLN A 136 -1.82 12.22 13.16
N ILE A 137 -1.60 13.52 12.90
CA ILE A 137 -0.43 14.01 12.14
C ILE A 137 0.87 13.90 12.96
N LYS A 138 0.80 13.96 14.30
CA LYS A 138 1.98 13.94 15.17
C LYS A 138 2.40 12.56 15.66
N THR A 139 1.60 11.55 15.37
CA THR A 139 1.89 10.16 15.79
C THR A 139 3.04 9.55 14.99
N HIS A 140 3.52 10.27 13.96
CA HIS A 140 4.56 9.75 13.05
C HIS A 140 5.65 10.78 12.80
#